data_35a273a48627459c1d3d32ceff2fa569
#
_entry.id   35a273a48627459c1d3d32ceff2fa569
#
_cell.length_a   1.000
_cell.length_b   1.000
_cell.length_c   1.000
_cell.angle_alpha   90.00
_cell.angle_beta   90.00
_cell.angle_gamma   90.00
#
_symmetry.space_group_name_H-M   'P 1'
#
loop_
_entity.id
_entity.type
_entity.pdbx_description
1 polymer ?
#
loop_
_entity_poly.entity_id
_entity_poly.type
_entity_poly.pdbx_seq_one_letter_code
_entity_poly.pdbx_strand_id
1 'polypeptide(L)'
;MSIGLAGARSFKLHPITYAPDACGNVKAFRVEVSVGGWRRRMGSFALLGMGWHSWLFREEMRAIVGEVNLLHPRVVSCKIEAETLGRLSGSALLDEVLIFGGCHELNDSSEDHEHLFSEIADWAMNSMSEGSFAIRTRKIGELPDSVSGRAFEKSIGKHVANQHRVVDLESPENEVVVIIAGSNEINSHPEPIPFSGIRIIWGIKEMSWEKEEFSGRSPTERPFFKPVSLEPRQARLLISLSNVKGRELKAIIDPFCGTGGIAIEGCLQDIEVLASDLDSRMVEGTISNLKWLGKKATVEKYDASEIFNLWGEREGSCFVFDPPYGRSSWRSDDSMGVFLSTLREARKIDPGGVVSTMLPAGPEALTKASLNHAVVMGRPWSELVSEIESIGWRIHLLCPVRVHRSLVRIIAVFHPSD
;
A
#
# COMPACT_ATOMS: atom_id res chain seq x y z
N MET A 1 3.06 -36.01 34.19
CA MET A 1 3.57 -34.62 34.04
C MET A 1 2.94 -34.04 32.81
N SER A 2 1.88 -33.28 33.00
CA SER A 2 1.15 -32.62 31.94
C SER A 2 1.79 -31.24 31.71
N ILE A 3 2.31 -31.02 30.52
CA ILE A 3 2.74 -29.69 30.08
C ILE A 3 1.55 -29.01 29.42
N GLY A 4 1.04 -27.98 30.11
CA GLY A 4 -0.07 -27.17 29.66
C GLY A 4 0.29 -26.38 28.41
N LEU A 5 -0.54 -26.48 27.40
CA LEU A 5 -0.55 -25.60 26.22
C LEU A 5 -1.26 -24.30 26.60
N ALA A 6 -0.48 -23.27 26.87
CA ALA A 6 -0.99 -21.90 26.99
C ALA A 6 -0.67 -21.13 25.72
N GLY A 7 -1.65 -20.47 25.14
CA GLY A 7 -1.42 -19.34 24.26
C GLY A 7 -2.05 -19.35 22.89
N ALA A 8 -3.35 -19.61 22.78
CA ALA A 8 -4.12 -19.04 21.66
C ALA A 8 -4.37 -17.57 21.95
N ARG A 9 -3.65 -16.66 21.30
CA ARG A 9 -3.97 -15.22 21.35
C ARG A 9 -5.09 -14.96 20.35
N SER A 10 -6.30 -14.77 20.86
CA SER A 10 -7.40 -14.22 20.06
C SER A 10 -7.25 -12.71 20.00
N PHE A 11 -7.22 -12.15 18.83
CA PHE A 11 -7.26 -10.71 18.64
C PHE A 11 -8.73 -10.30 18.43
N LYS A 12 -9.20 -9.35 19.21
CA LYS A 12 -10.56 -8.81 19.06
C LYS A 12 -10.48 -7.45 18.38
N LEU A 13 -11.40 -7.19 17.45
CA LEU A 13 -11.62 -5.85 16.92
C LEU A 13 -12.16 -4.96 18.05
N HIS A 14 -11.38 -3.95 18.43
CA HIS A 14 -11.87 -2.88 19.29
C HIS A 14 -12.01 -1.61 18.46
N PRO A 15 -13.19 -0.99 18.41
CA PRO A 15 -13.35 0.31 17.80
C PRO A 15 -12.51 1.32 18.57
N ILE A 16 -11.61 2.00 17.90
CA ILE A 16 -10.94 3.19 18.45
C ILE A 16 -11.96 4.31 18.32
N THR A 17 -12.59 4.66 19.43
CA THR A 17 -13.46 5.85 19.49
C THR A 17 -12.57 7.07 19.60
N TYR A 18 -12.56 7.91 18.58
CA TYR A 18 -12.02 9.25 18.68
C TYR A 18 -13.01 10.07 19.50
N ALA A 19 -12.50 10.94 20.38
CA ALA A 19 -13.36 11.77 21.23
C ALA A 19 -14.31 12.59 20.34
N PRO A 20 -15.60 12.65 20.68
CA PRO A 20 -16.58 13.32 19.86
C PRO A 20 -16.39 14.82 19.99
N ASP A 21 -16.00 15.46 18.92
CA ASP A 21 -16.23 16.88 18.73
C ASP A 21 -17.11 17.07 17.51
N ALA A 22 -18.20 17.74 17.74
CA ALA A 22 -19.13 18.45 16.88
C ALA A 22 -19.46 17.94 15.44
N CYS A 23 -18.74 16.97 14.90
CA CYS A 23 -18.99 16.41 13.57
C CYS A 23 -18.74 14.89 13.58
N GLY A 24 -19.75 14.13 13.94
CA GLY A 24 -19.98 12.73 13.57
C GLY A 24 -18.82 11.73 13.66
N ASN A 25 -18.97 10.77 14.51
CA ASN A 25 -18.25 9.48 14.66
C ASN A 25 -17.31 9.07 13.51
N VAL A 26 -16.04 9.36 13.62
CA VAL A 26 -14.98 8.68 12.86
C VAL A 26 -14.59 7.42 13.65
N LYS A 27 -15.02 6.25 13.20
CA LYS A 27 -14.56 4.97 13.75
C LYS A 27 -13.29 4.54 13.01
N ALA A 28 -12.16 4.63 13.67
CA ALA A 28 -10.99 3.90 13.22
C ALA A 28 -11.02 2.50 13.84
N PHE A 29 -10.81 1.49 13.02
CA PHE A 29 -10.73 0.11 13.48
C PHE A 29 -9.25 -0.28 13.57
N ARG A 30 -8.84 -0.75 14.72
CA ARG A 30 -7.60 -1.51 14.87
C ARG A 30 -7.93 -2.92 14.43
N VAL A 31 -7.33 -3.38 13.32
CA VAL A 31 -7.43 -4.78 12.91
C VAL A 31 -6.58 -5.60 13.88
N GLU A 32 -7.21 -6.21 14.86
CA GLU A 32 -6.59 -7.28 15.62
C GLU A 32 -6.68 -8.56 14.82
N VAL A 33 -5.57 -8.97 14.21
CA VAL A 33 -5.49 -10.22 13.46
C VAL A 33 -5.71 -11.39 14.41
N SER A 34 -6.83 -12.09 14.28
CA SER A 34 -7.08 -13.33 14.99
C SER A 34 -6.19 -14.43 14.41
N VAL A 35 -5.05 -14.68 15.02
CA VAL A 35 -4.22 -15.85 14.65
C VAL A 35 -4.80 -17.07 15.34
N GLY A 36 -5.94 -17.54 14.82
CA GLY A 36 -6.52 -18.81 15.23
C GLY A 36 -5.64 -19.97 14.78
N GLY A 37 -4.93 -20.60 15.72
CA GLY A 37 -4.47 -21.98 15.57
C GLY A 37 -3.40 -22.33 14.53
N TRP A 38 -2.81 -21.39 13.82
CA TRP A 38 -1.78 -21.69 12.81
C TRP A 38 -0.40 -21.85 13.45
N ARG A 39 0.01 -23.11 13.59
CA ARG A 39 1.42 -23.42 13.86
C ARG A 39 2.28 -22.90 12.71
N ARG A 40 3.32 -22.11 13.01
CA ARG A 40 4.50 -21.72 12.22
C ARG A 40 4.61 -22.44 10.86
N ARG A 41 3.79 -22.10 9.86
CA ARG A 41 3.95 -22.55 8.48
C ARG A 41 3.92 -21.32 7.60
N MET A 42 4.90 -21.21 6.72
CA MET A 42 4.80 -20.27 5.58
C MET A 42 3.53 -20.62 4.81
N GLY A 43 2.59 -19.70 4.76
CA GLY A 43 1.39 -19.82 3.97
C GLY A 43 1.59 -19.25 2.57
N SER A 44 0.90 -19.81 1.57
CA SER A 44 0.76 -19.18 0.25
C SER A 44 -0.47 -18.29 0.27
N PHE A 45 -0.31 -17.04 -0.16
CA PHE A 45 -1.37 -16.06 -0.22
C PHE A 45 -1.50 -15.47 -1.62
N ALA A 46 -2.74 -15.15 -2.02
CA ALA A 46 -3.00 -14.28 -3.16
C ALA A 46 -3.45 -12.90 -2.65
N LEU A 47 -2.84 -11.87 -3.20
CA LEU A 47 -3.05 -10.49 -2.83
C LEU A 47 -3.73 -9.78 -4.00
N LEU A 48 -4.96 -9.30 -3.79
CA LEU A 48 -5.71 -8.54 -4.77
C LEU A 48 -5.51 -7.05 -4.54
N GLY A 49 -5.02 -6.36 -5.54
CA GLY A 49 -4.82 -4.91 -5.52
C GLY A 49 -6.02 -4.13 -5.99
N MET A 50 -6.13 -2.90 -5.51
CA MET A 50 -7.08 -1.91 -6.02
C MET A 50 -6.77 -1.56 -7.48
N GLY A 51 -7.79 -1.11 -8.23
CA GLY A 51 -7.67 -0.80 -9.65
C GLY A 51 -6.96 0.51 -9.99
N TRP A 52 -6.41 1.25 -9.01
CA TRP A 52 -5.83 2.57 -9.27
C TRP A 52 -4.52 2.51 -10.07
N HIS A 53 -3.57 1.66 -9.64
CA HIS A 53 -2.24 1.60 -10.26
C HIS A 53 -1.59 0.23 -10.03
N SER A 54 -1.74 -0.70 -10.96
CA SER A 54 -1.31 -2.10 -10.78
C SER A 54 0.21 -2.26 -10.62
N TRP A 55 1.02 -1.41 -11.26
CA TRP A 55 2.46 -1.47 -11.09
C TRP A 55 2.90 -1.02 -9.69
N LEU A 56 2.38 0.11 -9.20
CA LEU A 56 2.66 0.56 -7.82
C LEU A 56 2.15 -0.44 -6.78
N PHE A 57 1.00 -1.05 -7.01
CA PHE A 57 0.52 -2.14 -6.16
C PHE A 57 1.55 -3.28 -6.06
N ARG A 58 2.09 -3.73 -7.18
CA ARG A 58 3.09 -4.79 -7.18
C ARG A 58 4.39 -4.38 -6.48
N GLU A 59 4.87 -3.16 -6.70
CA GLU A 59 6.06 -2.65 -6.02
C GLU A 59 5.82 -2.45 -4.51
N GLU A 60 4.63 -1.98 -4.12
CA GLU A 60 4.23 -1.93 -2.70
C GLU A 60 4.23 -3.33 -2.06
N MET A 61 3.67 -4.33 -2.74
CA MET A 61 3.71 -5.71 -2.24
C MET A 61 5.14 -6.21 -2.11
N ARG A 62 6.01 -5.95 -3.09
CA ARG A 62 7.44 -6.31 -3.00
C ARG A 62 8.14 -5.65 -1.83
N ALA A 63 7.86 -4.40 -1.57
CA ALA A 63 8.42 -3.67 -0.43
C ALA A 63 7.97 -4.28 0.91
N ILE A 64 6.71 -4.69 1.04
CA ILE A 64 6.15 -5.23 2.28
C ILE A 64 6.52 -6.69 2.50
N VAL A 65 6.30 -7.56 1.48
CA VAL A 65 6.44 -9.03 1.63
C VAL A 65 7.69 -9.61 0.95
N GLY A 66 8.36 -8.83 0.12
CA GLY A 66 9.54 -9.25 -0.65
C GLY A 66 9.16 -9.89 -1.99
N GLU A 67 9.48 -11.16 -2.19
CA GLU A 67 9.25 -11.82 -3.49
C GLU A 67 7.76 -12.10 -3.74
N VAL A 68 7.29 -11.73 -4.93
CA VAL A 68 5.92 -11.97 -5.39
C VAL A 68 5.91 -12.58 -6.78
N ASN A 69 4.98 -13.50 -7.03
CA ASN A 69 4.71 -14.06 -8.35
C ASN A 69 3.50 -13.36 -8.96
N LEU A 70 3.61 -12.93 -10.21
CA LEU A 70 2.55 -12.25 -10.93
C LEU A 70 1.53 -13.26 -11.44
N LEU A 71 0.29 -13.17 -10.96
CA LEU A 71 -0.84 -13.94 -11.49
C LEU A 71 -1.66 -13.10 -12.50
N HIS A 72 -1.84 -11.83 -12.20
CA HIS A 72 -2.50 -10.83 -13.04
C HIS A 72 -1.93 -9.44 -12.67
N PRO A 73 -1.98 -8.41 -13.50
CA PRO A 73 -1.49 -7.07 -13.13
C PRO A 73 -2.00 -6.57 -11.76
N ARG A 74 -3.20 -6.97 -11.36
CA ARG A 74 -3.81 -6.64 -10.06
C ARG A 74 -3.80 -7.78 -9.03
N VAL A 75 -3.19 -8.92 -9.34
CA VAL A 75 -3.14 -10.06 -8.41
C VAL A 75 -1.74 -10.65 -8.39
N VAL A 76 -1.17 -10.72 -7.21
CA VAL A 76 0.11 -11.39 -7.01
C VAL A 76 -0.04 -12.53 -5.99
N SER A 77 0.79 -13.56 -6.09
CA SER A 77 0.91 -14.55 -5.02
C SER A 77 2.28 -14.47 -4.35
N CYS A 78 2.32 -14.82 -3.08
CA CYS A 78 3.53 -14.81 -2.27
C CYS A 78 3.49 -15.92 -1.20
N LYS A 79 4.68 -16.24 -0.65
CA LYS A 79 4.81 -17.06 0.54
C LYS A 79 5.31 -16.18 1.67
N ILE A 80 4.53 -16.04 2.71
CA ILE A 80 4.84 -15.17 3.85
C ILE A 80 4.58 -15.88 5.17
N GLU A 81 5.29 -15.46 6.20
CA GLU A 81 5.07 -15.86 7.57
C GLU A 81 3.93 -15.04 8.20
N ALA A 82 3.33 -15.57 9.27
CA ALA A 82 2.22 -14.92 9.97
C ALA A 82 2.56 -13.50 10.46
N GLU A 83 3.82 -13.25 10.83
CA GLU A 83 4.29 -11.92 11.27
C GLU A 83 4.26 -10.89 10.13
N THR A 84 4.61 -11.32 8.91
CA THR A 84 4.56 -10.45 7.72
C THR A 84 3.13 -10.14 7.30
N LEU A 85 2.17 -11.05 7.57
CA LEU A 85 0.75 -10.83 7.27
C LEU A 85 0.22 -9.57 7.97
N GLY A 86 0.61 -9.34 9.22
CA GLY A 86 0.25 -8.13 9.96
C GLY A 86 0.72 -6.82 9.31
N ARG A 87 1.85 -6.85 8.59
CA ARG A 87 2.39 -5.67 7.89
C ARG A 87 1.55 -5.26 6.67
N LEU A 88 0.79 -6.19 6.10
CA LEU A 88 -0.11 -5.89 4.98
C LEU A 88 -1.22 -4.90 5.37
N SER A 89 -1.59 -4.81 6.65
CA SER A 89 -2.55 -3.82 7.13
C SER A 89 -2.08 -2.37 6.91
N GLY A 90 -0.78 -2.16 6.73
CA GLY A 90 -0.19 -0.87 6.39
C GLY A 90 -0.23 -0.53 4.90
N SER A 91 -0.73 -1.41 4.03
CA SER A 91 -0.77 -1.17 2.58
C SER A 91 -1.76 -0.07 2.19
N ALA A 92 -1.39 0.68 1.15
CA ALA A 92 -2.23 1.69 0.52
C ALA A 92 -3.08 1.14 -0.64
N LEU A 93 -2.61 0.11 -1.31
CA LEU A 93 -3.17 -0.36 -2.59
C LEU A 93 -3.73 -1.79 -2.55
N LEU A 94 -3.60 -2.48 -1.44
CA LEU A 94 -4.16 -3.82 -1.25
C LEU A 94 -5.67 -3.72 -0.95
N ASP A 95 -6.45 -4.63 -1.50
CA ASP A 95 -7.91 -4.71 -1.35
C ASP A 95 -8.30 -5.96 -0.54
N GLU A 96 -7.80 -7.13 -0.94
CA GLU A 96 -8.09 -8.39 -0.26
C GLU A 96 -6.83 -9.28 -0.18
N VAL A 97 -6.75 -10.06 0.90
CA VAL A 97 -5.77 -11.14 1.09
C VAL A 97 -6.53 -12.46 1.14
N LEU A 98 -6.11 -13.41 0.31
CA LEU A 98 -6.70 -14.73 0.26
C LEU A 98 -5.64 -15.77 0.63
N ILE A 99 -6.01 -16.77 1.41
CA ILE A 99 -5.25 -18.03 1.47
C ILE A 99 -5.32 -18.64 0.08
N PHE A 100 -4.19 -18.74 -0.60
CA PHE A 100 -4.12 -19.07 -2.02
C PHE A 100 -4.49 -20.54 -2.29
N GLY A 101 -5.51 -20.75 -3.09
CA GLY A 101 -5.97 -22.07 -3.52
C GLY A 101 -5.36 -22.52 -4.84
N GLY A 102 -5.38 -21.64 -5.82
CA GLY A 102 -4.86 -21.97 -7.13
C GLY A 102 -5.11 -20.89 -8.16
N CYS A 103 -4.61 -21.14 -9.36
CA CYS A 103 -4.74 -20.28 -10.52
C CYS A 103 -4.86 -21.14 -11.77
N HIS A 104 -5.88 -20.89 -12.58
CA HIS A 104 -6.16 -21.62 -13.83
C HIS A 104 -6.38 -20.64 -14.97
N GLU A 105 -5.86 -20.95 -16.15
CA GLU A 105 -6.15 -20.20 -17.38
C GLU A 105 -7.39 -20.79 -18.03
N LEU A 106 -8.45 -19.99 -18.14
CA LEU A 106 -9.75 -20.44 -18.59
C LEU A 106 -9.75 -20.58 -20.11
N ASN A 107 -10.11 -21.76 -20.59
CA ASN A 107 -10.35 -22.06 -21.99
C ASN A 107 -11.87 -22.02 -22.29
N ASP A 108 -12.25 -21.89 -23.57
CA ASP A 108 -13.67 -21.75 -23.97
C ASP A 108 -14.47 -23.07 -23.93
N SER A 109 -13.91 -24.17 -23.45
CA SER A 109 -14.62 -25.45 -23.40
C SER A 109 -15.52 -25.57 -22.16
N SER A 110 -16.75 -26.03 -22.33
CA SER A 110 -17.68 -26.26 -21.21
C SER A 110 -17.22 -27.38 -20.26
N GLU A 111 -16.48 -28.36 -20.75
CA GLU A 111 -15.91 -29.44 -19.94
C GLU A 111 -14.81 -28.93 -19.00
N ASP A 112 -14.01 -27.99 -19.47
CA ASP A 112 -12.98 -27.32 -18.66
C ASP A 112 -13.59 -26.57 -17.47
N HIS A 113 -14.74 -25.91 -17.68
CA HIS A 113 -15.44 -25.18 -16.62
C HIS A 113 -15.96 -26.12 -15.52
N GLU A 114 -16.60 -27.23 -15.87
CA GLU A 114 -17.14 -28.17 -14.88
C GLU A 114 -16.03 -28.84 -14.05
N HIS A 115 -14.91 -29.19 -14.71
CA HIS A 115 -13.74 -29.71 -14.02
C HIS A 115 -13.18 -28.70 -13.05
N LEU A 116 -13.02 -27.44 -13.48
CA LEU A 116 -12.52 -26.35 -12.65
C LEU A 116 -13.45 -26.09 -11.43
N PHE A 117 -14.77 -26.12 -11.61
CA PHE A 117 -15.72 -25.94 -10.51
C PHE A 117 -15.57 -27.04 -9.45
N SER A 118 -15.39 -28.29 -9.88
CA SER A 118 -15.14 -29.41 -8.97
C SER A 118 -13.81 -29.24 -8.23
N GLU A 119 -12.74 -28.88 -8.96
CA GLU A 119 -11.41 -28.64 -8.37
C GLU A 119 -11.45 -27.57 -7.28
N ILE A 120 -12.10 -26.42 -7.58
CA ILE A 120 -12.24 -25.32 -6.59
C ILE A 120 -13.05 -25.79 -5.38
N ALA A 121 -14.14 -26.52 -5.60
CA ALA A 121 -15.00 -27.03 -4.52
C ALA A 121 -14.25 -28.02 -3.63
N ASP A 122 -13.53 -28.98 -4.21
CA ASP A 122 -12.76 -29.97 -3.46
C ASP A 122 -11.62 -29.32 -2.67
N TRP A 123 -10.92 -28.37 -3.28
CA TRP A 123 -9.92 -27.58 -2.57
C TRP A 123 -10.52 -26.80 -1.41
N ALA A 124 -11.68 -26.12 -1.62
CA ALA A 124 -12.36 -25.35 -0.60
C ALA A 124 -12.78 -26.23 0.58
N MET A 125 -13.34 -27.40 0.31
CA MET A 125 -13.73 -28.37 1.34
C MET A 125 -12.58 -28.82 2.23
N ASN A 126 -11.39 -28.99 1.64
CA ASN A 126 -10.19 -29.40 2.35
C ASN A 126 -9.49 -28.26 3.10
N SER A 127 -9.79 -27.02 2.74
CA SER A 127 -9.08 -25.82 3.23
C SER A 127 -9.90 -24.96 4.19
N MET A 128 -11.23 -24.97 4.08
CA MET A 128 -12.13 -24.25 4.98
C MET A 128 -12.12 -24.85 6.39
N SER A 129 -12.23 -23.98 7.40
CA SER A 129 -12.53 -24.37 8.77
C SER A 129 -13.96 -24.93 8.86
N GLU A 130 -14.33 -25.53 10.01
CA GLU A 130 -15.72 -25.88 10.29
C GLU A 130 -16.60 -24.63 10.21
N GLY A 131 -17.89 -24.82 9.83
CA GLY A 131 -18.85 -23.73 9.77
C GLY A 131 -19.49 -23.50 8.40
N SER A 132 -20.21 -22.40 8.30
CA SER A 132 -20.90 -21.97 7.09
C SER A 132 -19.95 -21.39 6.05
N PHE A 133 -20.44 -21.31 4.80
CA PHE A 133 -19.63 -20.75 3.72
C PHE A 133 -20.45 -19.92 2.73
N ALA A 134 -19.73 -19.04 2.01
CA ALA A 134 -20.22 -18.42 0.78
C ALA A 134 -19.14 -18.47 -0.30
N ILE A 135 -19.59 -18.56 -1.56
CA ILE A 135 -18.74 -18.33 -2.73
C ILE A 135 -18.98 -16.90 -3.21
N ARG A 136 -17.92 -16.15 -3.42
CA ARG A 136 -17.99 -14.77 -3.94
C ARG A 136 -17.09 -14.63 -5.14
N THR A 137 -17.56 -13.96 -6.17
CA THR A 137 -16.73 -13.65 -7.34
C THR A 137 -16.25 -12.19 -7.32
N ARG A 138 -15.05 -11.98 -7.82
CA ARG A 138 -14.46 -10.66 -8.11
C ARG A 138 -14.11 -10.61 -9.59
N LYS A 139 -14.76 -9.75 -10.32
CA LYS A 139 -14.45 -9.53 -11.75
C LYS A 139 -13.48 -8.37 -11.89
N ILE A 140 -12.34 -8.60 -12.53
CA ILE A 140 -11.31 -7.57 -12.76
C ILE A 140 -10.84 -7.62 -14.22
N GLY A 141 -10.45 -6.46 -14.76
CA GLY A 141 -10.11 -6.34 -16.19
C GLY A 141 -11.31 -6.45 -17.11
N GLU A 142 -11.03 -6.51 -18.43
CA GLU A 142 -12.03 -6.67 -19.46
C GLU A 142 -12.39 -8.14 -19.62
N LEU A 143 -13.65 -8.46 -19.52
CA LEU A 143 -14.20 -9.81 -19.61
C LEU A 143 -15.30 -9.86 -20.66
N PRO A 144 -15.40 -10.95 -21.45
CA PRO A 144 -16.53 -11.18 -22.33
C PRO A 144 -17.86 -11.20 -21.56
N ASP A 145 -18.94 -10.74 -22.18
CA ASP A 145 -20.29 -10.75 -21.60
C ASP A 145 -20.78 -12.16 -21.23
N SER A 146 -20.26 -13.18 -21.90
CA SER A 146 -20.55 -14.60 -21.63
C SER A 146 -20.05 -15.06 -20.26
N VAL A 147 -19.07 -14.36 -19.65
CA VAL A 147 -18.47 -14.74 -18.37
C VAL A 147 -19.32 -14.21 -17.22
N SER A 148 -20.06 -15.10 -16.59
CA SER A 148 -20.98 -14.79 -15.50
C SER A 148 -20.41 -15.20 -14.14
N GLY A 149 -20.09 -14.23 -13.27
CA GLY A 149 -19.69 -14.50 -11.88
C GLY A 149 -20.74 -15.31 -11.10
N ARG A 150 -22.04 -15.03 -11.32
CA ARG A 150 -23.12 -15.80 -10.70
C ARG A 150 -23.13 -17.27 -11.12
N ALA A 151 -22.72 -17.60 -12.36
CA ALA A 151 -22.62 -18.98 -12.80
C ALA A 151 -21.53 -19.71 -12.00
N PHE A 152 -20.37 -19.07 -11.80
CA PHE A 152 -19.29 -19.60 -10.95
C PHE A 152 -19.77 -19.81 -9.50
N GLU A 153 -20.37 -18.79 -8.88
CA GLU A 153 -20.87 -18.89 -7.51
C GLU A 153 -21.87 -20.03 -7.35
N LYS A 154 -22.83 -20.16 -8.28
CA LYS A 154 -23.86 -21.19 -8.23
C LYS A 154 -23.29 -22.59 -8.44
N SER A 155 -22.43 -22.78 -9.43
CA SER A 155 -21.88 -24.10 -9.76
C SER A 155 -20.93 -24.58 -8.67
N ILE A 156 -19.96 -23.78 -8.25
CA ILE A 156 -19.06 -24.14 -7.16
C ILE A 156 -19.83 -24.33 -5.85
N GLY A 157 -20.75 -23.41 -5.51
CA GLY A 157 -21.57 -23.50 -4.30
C GLY A 157 -22.40 -24.76 -4.23
N LYS A 158 -22.94 -25.25 -5.36
CA LYS A 158 -23.65 -26.51 -5.46
C LYS A 158 -22.76 -27.72 -5.15
N HIS A 159 -21.53 -27.74 -5.70
CA HIS A 159 -20.57 -28.82 -5.42
C HIS A 159 -20.20 -28.87 -3.94
N VAL A 160 -19.95 -27.72 -3.30
CA VAL A 160 -19.61 -27.63 -1.86
C VAL A 160 -20.82 -28.01 -1.00
N ALA A 161 -22.03 -27.51 -1.29
CA ALA A 161 -23.23 -27.80 -0.52
C ALA A 161 -23.61 -29.28 -0.56
N ASN A 162 -23.39 -29.97 -1.68
CA ASN A 162 -23.63 -31.41 -1.79
C ASN A 162 -22.74 -32.24 -0.83
N GLN A 163 -21.70 -31.66 -0.26
CA GLN A 163 -20.83 -32.26 0.76
C GLN A 163 -21.24 -31.88 2.21
N HIS A 164 -22.52 -31.54 2.41
CA HIS A 164 -23.16 -31.24 3.71
C HIS A 164 -22.66 -29.98 4.43
N ARG A 165 -22.12 -29.00 3.68
CA ARG A 165 -21.77 -27.68 4.21
C ARG A 165 -22.97 -26.74 4.16
N VAL A 166 -23.13 -25.91 5.18
CA VAL A 166 -24.19 -24.91 5.27
C VAL A 166 -23.82 -23.64 4.49
N VAL A 167 -24.72 -23.21 3.61
CA VAL A 167 -24.56 -21.94 2.88
C VAL A 167 -25.10 -20.81 3.74
N ASP A 168 -24.28 -19.78 3.95
CA ASP A 168 -24.67 -18.51 4.55
C ASP A 168 -24.17 -17.35 3.69
N LEU A 169 -25.09 -16.61 3.09
CA LEU A 169 -24.76 -15.51 2.19
C LEU A 169 -24.64 -14.15 2.90
N GLU A 170 -25.05 -14.07 4.16
CA GLU A 170 -25.02 -12.80 4.91
C GLU A 170 -23.78 -12.70 5.81
N SER A 171 -23.48 -13.76 6.55
CA SER A 171 -22.38 -13.78 7.52
C SER A 171 -21.64 -15.12 7.52
N PRO A 172 -21.02 -15.52 6.39
CA PRO A 172 -20.34 -16.81 6.30
C PRO A 172 -19.10 -16.83 7.19
N GLU A 173 -18.83 -17.97 7.82
CA GLU A 173 -17.59 -18.20 8.57
C GLU A 173 -16.40 -18.44 7.63
N ASN A 174 -16.67 -18.91 6.42
CA ASN A 174 -15.67 -19.07 5.37
C ASN A 174 -16.15 -18.38 4.08
N GLU A 175 -15.40 -17.41 3.58
CA GLU A 175 -15.68 -16.77 2.31
C GLU A 175 -14.67 -17.27 1.26
N VAL A 176 -15.13 -18.12 0.35
CA VAL A 176 -14.33 -18.56 -0.80
C VAL A 176 -14.45 -17.52 -1.90
N VAL A 177 -13.35 -16.87 -2.22
CA VAL A 177 -13.29 -15.83 -3.26
C VAL A 177 -12.72 -16.42 -4.54
N VAL A 178 -13.43 -16.20 -5.65
CA VAL A 178 -13.01 -16.57 -7.00
C VAL A 178 -12.82 -15.29 -7.81
N ILE A 179 -11.58 -14.97 -8.14
CA ILE A 179 -11.23 -13.81 -8.95
C ILE A 179 -11.25 -14.25 -10.41
N ILE A 180 -12.12 -13.63 -11.21
CA ILE A 180 -12.21 -13.80 -12.65
C ILE A 180 -11.46 -12.61 -13.25
N ALA A 181 -10.24 -12.86 -13.72
CA ALA A 181 -9.31 -11.84 -14.17
C ALA A 181 -9.20 -11.88 -15.70
N GLY A 182 -9.72 -10.85 -16.34
CA GLY A 182 -9.72 -10.68 -17.79
C GLY A 182 -8.48 -9.93 -18.31
N SER A 183 -8.51 -9.62 -19.61
CA SER A 183 -7.46 -8.86 -20.25
C SER A 183 -7.32 -7.45 -19.68
N ASN A 184 -6.21 -6.81 -20.01
CA ASN A 184 -5.77 -5.58 -19.38
C ASN A 184 -6.76 -4.43 -19.40
N GLU A 185 -6.93 -3.84 -18.24
CA GLU A 185 -7.11 -2.39 -18.15
C GLU A 185 -5.84 -1.70 -18.69
N ILE A 186 -6.01 -0.72 -19.57
CA ILE A 186 -4.92 0.14 -20.02
C ILE A 186 -4.44 0.91 -18.79
N ASN A 187 -3.34 0.46 -18.22
CA ASN A 187 -2.74 1.14 -17.07
C ASN A 187 -2.04 2.41 -17.51
N SER A 188 -2.17 3.43 -16.68
CA SER A 188 -1.42 4.69 -16.79
C SER A 188 0.09 4.54 -16.58
N HIS A 189 0.61 3.32 -16.43
CA HIS A 189 2.03 3.05 -16.26
C HIS A 189 2.78 3.09 -17.58
N PRO A 190 4.00 3.65 -17.62
CA PRO A 190 4.85 3.71 -18.82
C PRO A 190 5.21 2.33 -19.43
N GLU A 191 5.15 1.28 -18.63
CA GLU A 191 5.40 -0.11 -19.05
C GLU A 191 4.20 -0.98 -18.65
N PRO A 192 3.12 -0.99 -19.44
CA PRO A 192 1.99 -1.86 -19.16
C PRO A 192 2.48 -3.32 -19.19
N ILE A 193 2.05 -4.10 -18.22
CA ILE A 193 2.26 -5.55 -18.26
C ILE A 193 1.20 -6.11 -19.18
N PRO A 194 1.57 -6.59 -20.38
CA PRO A 194 0.60 -7.19 -21.27
C PRO A 194 0.04 -8.45 -20.60
N PHE A 195 -1.26 -8.51 -20.49
CA PHE A 195 -1.97 -9.68 -20.02
C PHE A 195 -3.09 -9.99 -21.00
N SER A 196 -3.17 -11.22 -21.47
CA SER A 196 -4.20 -11.71 -22.38
C SER A 196 -4.83 -12.98 -21.80
N GLY A 197 -6.05 -13.28 -22.23
CA GLY A 197 -6.80 -14.42 -21.76
C GLY A 197 -7.58 -14.13 -20.47
N ILE A 198 -8.15 -15.19 -19.91
CA ILE A 198 -8.91 -15.13 -18.66
C ILE A 198 -8.25 -16.05 -17.65
N ARG A 199 -7.97 -15.54 -16.47
CA ARG A 199 -7.49 -16.36 -15.36
C ARG A 199 -8.50 -16.42 -14.24
N ILE A 200 -8.68 -17.61 -13.71
CA ILE A 200 -9.45 -17.89 -12.52
C ILE A 200 -8.49 -18.12 -11.39
N ILE A 201 -8.57 -17.27 -10.38
CA ILE A 201 -7.69 -17.33 -9.18
C ILE A 201 -8.62 -17.49 -7.99
N TRP A 202 -8.35 -18.45 -7.11
CA TRP A 202 -9.22 -18.67 -5.95
C TRP A 202 -8.47 -18.82 -4.65
N GLY A 203 -9.20 -18.57 -3.59
CA GLY A 203 -8.69 -18.67 -2.24
C GLY A 203 -9.77 -18.47 -1.20
N ILE A 204 -9.42 -18.67 0.07
CA ILE A 204 -10.28 -18.30 1.21
C ILE A 204 -9.87 -16.93 1.68
N LYS A 205 -10.84 -16.03 1.84
CA LYS A 205 -10.59 -14.68 2.32
C LYS A 205 -10.03 -14.70 3.74
N GLU A 206 -8.86 -14.11 3.89
CA GLU A 206 -8.19 -13.94 5.18
C GLU A 206 -8.39 -12.52 5.72
N MET A 207 -8.23 -11.52 4.86
CA MET A 207 -8.33 -10.10 5.22
C MET A 207 -8.92 -9.29 4.07
N SER A 208 -9.61 -8.20 4.42
CA SER A 208 -10.02 -7.15 3.48
C SER A 208 -10.00 -5.80 4.18
N TRP A 209 -9.87 -4.74 3.39
CA TRP A 209 -9.86 -3.35 3.89
C TRP A 209 -11.13 -2.63 3.46
N GLU A 210 -11.68 -1.82 4.38
CA GLU A 210 -12.80 -0.95 4.05
C GLU A 210 -12.28 0.24 3.23
N LYS A 211 -12.94 0.48 2.08
CA LYS A 211 -12.57 1.60 1.17
C LYS A 211 -12.67 2.98 1.83
N GLU A 212 -13.47 3.07 2.88
CA GLU A 212 -13.76 4.30 3.61
C GLU A 212 -12.67 4.68 4.61
N GLU A 213 -11.73 3.79 4.89
CA GLU A 213 -10.64 4.05 5.85
C GLU A 213 -9.87 5.34 5.57
N PHE A 214 -9.62 5.66 4.29
CA PHE A 214 -8.90 6.86 3.89
C PHE A 214 -9.78 8.10 3.76
N SER A 215 -11.08 7.96 3.47
CA SER A 215 -11.99 9.08 3.22
C SER A 215 -12.21 9.95 4.45
N GLY A 216 -12.35 9.34 5.63
CA GLY A 216 -12.58 10.04 6.90
C GLY A 216 -11.40 10.91 7.38
N ARG A 217 -10.27 10.88 6.68
CA ARG A 217 -9.10 11.73 6.98
C ARG A 217 -8.51 12.41 5.75
N SER A 218 -9.33 12.60 4.71
CA SER A 218 -8.95 13.39 3.54
C SER A 218 -8.53 14.81 3.95
N PRO A 219 -7.73 15.52 3.15
CA PRO A 219 -7.25 16.86 3.52
C PRO A 219 -8.36 17.81 3.99
N THR A 220 -9.53 17.78 3.34
CA THR A 220 -10.66 18.65 3.64
C THR A 220 -11.37 18.35 4.96
N GLU A 221 -11.21 17.13 5.48
CA GLU A 221 -11.76 16.71 6.77
C GLU A 221 -10.88 17.12 7.97
N ARG A 222 -9.64 17.54 7.70
CA ARG A 222 -8.67 17.91 8.74
C ARG A 222 -8.91 19.33 9.28
N PRO A 223 -8.68 19.57 10.57
CA PRO A 223 -8.75 20.93 11.16
C PRO A 223 -7.85 21.94 10.45
N PHE A 224 -6.71 21.49 9.95
CA PHE A 224 -5.78 22.31 9.18
C PHE A 224 -5.46 21.64 7.84
N PHE A 225 -5.75 22.33 6.73
CA PHE A 225 -5.40 21.84 5.41
C PHE A 225 -4.94 22.96 4.46
N LYS A 226 -4.29 22.56 3.39
CA LYS A 226 -3.90 23.42 2.25
C LYS A 226 -4.28 22.70 0.95
N PRO A 227 -4.54 23.41 -0.15
CA PRO A 227 -4.88 22.80 -1.44
C PRO A 227 -3.82 21.82 -1.97
N VAL A 228 -2.57 21.95 -1.50
CA VAL A 228 -1.43 21.09 -1.85
C VAL A 228 -1.21 19.94 -0.85
N SER A 229 -2.12 19.73 0.08
CA SER A 229 -2.00 18.65 1.07
C SER A 229 -2.01 17.28 0.40
N LEU A 230 -1.10 16.40 0.84
CA LEU A 230 -1.00 15.05 0.32
C LEU A 230 -2.20 14.20 0.74
N GLU A 231 -2.76 13.46 -0.22
CA GLU A 231 -3.85 12.53 0.03
C GLU A 231 -3.40 11.36 0.93
N PRO A 232 -4.25 10.89 1.86
CA PRO A 232 -3.87 9.84 2.81
C PRO A 232 -3.31 8.58 2.16
N ARG A 233 -3.95 8.12 1.06
CA ARG A 233 -3.51 6.94 0.33
C ARG A 233 -2.12 7.12 -0.30
N GLN A 234 -1.81 8.29 -0.82
CA GLN A 234 -0.50 8.58 -1.38
C GLN A 234 0.57 8.64 -0.28
N ALA A 235 0.26 9.29 0.85
CA ALA A 235 1.15 9.31 2.01
C ALA A 235 1.44 7.89 2.53
N ARG A 236 0.39 7.06 2.66
CA ARG A 236 0.51 5.66 3.05
C ARG A 236 1.37 4.87 2.07
N LEU A 237 1.17 5.08 0.76
CA LEU A 237 1.95 4.41 -0.28
C LEU A 237 3.44 4.76 -0.19
N LEU A 238 3.79 6.04 0.01
CA LEU A 238 5.19 6.44 0.19
C LEU A 238 5.83 5.74 1.38
N ILE A 239 5.10 5.63 2.50
CA ILE A 239 5.57 4.90 3.69
C ILE A 239 5.76 3.41 3.37
N SER A 240 4.79 2.79 2.71
CA SER A 240 4.87 1.36 2.35
C SER A 240 6.05 1.08 1.41
N LEU A 241 6.29 1.95 0.43
CA LEU A 241 7.41 1.82 -0.51
C LEU A 241 8.78 2.06 0.13
N SER A 242 8.85 2.70 1.29
CA SER A 242 10.10 2.87 2.03
C SER A 242 10.51 1.64 2.85
N ASN A 243 9.65 0.62 2.95
CA ASN A 243 10.01 -0.64 3.60
C ASN A 243 11.05 -1.41 2.80
N VAL A 244 11.96 -2.07 3.52
CA VAL A 244 12.93 -2.99 2.93
C VAL A 244 12.84 -4.31 3.67
N LYS A 245 12.71 -5.41 2.92
CA LYS A 245 12.68 -6.74 3.51
C LYS A 245 13.95 -7.00 4.33
N GLY A 246 13.77 -7.47 5.55
CA GLY A 246 14.88 -7.79 6.46
C GLY A 246 15.42 -6.60 7.24
N ARG A 247 14.88 -5.39 7.03
CA ARG A 247 15.19 -4.20 7.82
C ARG A 247 13.97 -3.75 8.61
N GLU A 248 14.14 -3.55 9.90
CA GLU A 248 13.09 -3.00 10.76
C GLU A 248 12.96 -1.50 10.52
N LEU A 249 11.74 -1.05 10.22
CA LEU A 249 11.40 0.37 10.14
C LEU A 249 11.06 0.86 11.56
N LYS A 250 11.97 1.60 12.19
CA LYS A 250 11.78 2.16 13.53
C LYS A 250 11.18 3.56 13.50
N ALA A 251 11.66 4.40 12.57
CA ALA A 251 11.21 5.78 12.47
C ALA A 251 11.02 6.25 11.02
N ILE A 252 10.07 7.15 10.84
CA ILE A 252 9.87 7.94 9.62
C ILE A 252 10.34 9.36 9.90
N ILE A 253 11.19 9.89 9.02
CA ILE A 253 11.64 11.28 9.04
C ILE A 253 11.00 12.02 7.86
N ASP A 254 10.19 13.05 8.17
CA ASP A 254 9.54 13.92 7.20
C ASP A 254 10.01 15.37 7.40
N PRO A 255 11.03 15.83 6.65
CA PRO A 255 11.58 17.17 6.80
C PRO A 255 10.78 18.28 6.09
N PHE A 256 9.66 17.93 5.47
CA PHE A 256 8.74 18.84 4.78
C PHE A 256 7.29 18.54 5.14
N CYS A 257 7.00 18.46 6.43
CA CYS A 257 5.76 17.85 6.90
C CYS A 257 4.48 18.57 6.45
N GLY A 258 4.55 19.84 6.09
CA GLY A 258 3.41 20.60 5.60
C GLY A 258 2.19 20.51 6.53
N THR A 259 1.11 19.91 6.04
CA THR A 259 -0.12 19.69 6.83
C THR A 259 -0.15 18.35 7.57
N GLY A 260 0.97 17.62 7.60
CA GLY A 260 1.13 16.38 8.35
C GLY A 260 0.55 15.14 7.69
N GLY A 261 0.40 15.11 6.37
CA GLY A 261 -0.17 13.96 5.66
C GLY A 261 0.59 12.66 5.95
N ILE A 262 1.92 12.69 5.81
CA ILE A 262 2.80 11.55 6.08
C ILE A 262 2.86 11.25 7.58
N ALA A 263 2.98 12.29 8.42
CA ALA A 263 3.01 12.13 9.86
C ALA A 263 1.76 11.42 10.41
N ILE A 264 0.58 11.77 9.91
CA ILE A 264 -0.68 11.10 10.24
C ILE A 264 -0.61 9.60 9.89
N GLU A 265 -0.25 9.28 8.66
CA GLU A 265 -0.25 7.89 8.17
C GLU A 265 0.83 7.05 8.86
N GLY A 266 1.98 7.64 9.23
CA GLY A 266 3.01 6.97 10.04
C GLY A 266 2.52 6.66 11.45
N CYS A 267 1.92 7.64 12.13
CA CYS A 267 1.37 7.46 13.48
C CYS A 267 0.20 6.47 13.54
N LEU A 268 -0.59 6.35 12.46
CA LEU A 268 -1.68 5.36 12.38
C LEU A 268 -1.16 3.93 12.25
N GLN A 269 0.09 3.76 11.83
CA GLN A 269 0.79 2.46 11.76
C GLN A 269 1.64 2.20 13.02
N ASP A 270 1.52 3.05 14.06
CA ASP A 270 2.29 2.99 15.29
C ASP A 270 3.82 3.04 15.06
N ILE A 271 4.25 3.73 13.99
CA ILE A 271 5.66 4.02 13.70
C ILE A 271 6.04 5.34 14.36
N GLU A 272 7.26 5.44 14.91
CA GLU A 272 7.79 6.73 15.39
C GLU A 272 7.88 7.72 14.23
N VAL A 273 7.38 8.94 14.41
CA VAL A 273 7.43 9.99 13.37
C VAL A 273 8.17 11.20 13.91
N LEU A 274 9.18 11.61 13.16
CA LEU A 274 10.01 12.79 13.37
C LEU A 274 9.76 13.73 12.18
N ALA A 275 9.00 14.77 12.41
CA ALA A 275 8.56 15.68 11.36
C ALA A 275 9.13 17.08 11.58
N SER A 276 9.43 17.79 10.51
CA SER A 276 9.81 19.20 10.59
C SER A 276 9.29 19.99 9.39
N ASP A 277 9.20 21.29 9.55
CA ASP A 277 8.91 22.24 8.48
C ASP A 277 9.55 23.59 8.78
N LEU A 278 9.95 24.33 7.77
CA LEU A 278 10.50 25.68 7.96
C LEU A 278 9.44 26.70 8.37
N ASP A 279 8.18 26.49 7.95
CA ASP A 279 7.03 27.35 8.30
C ASP A 279 6.37 26.90 9.59
N SER A 280 6.45 27.73 10.66
CA SER A 280 5.81 27.44 11.95
C SER A 280 4.30 27.16 11.85
N ARG A 281 3.62 27.76 10.87
CA ARG A 281 2.17 27.50 10.66
C ARG A 281 1.92 26.06 10.20
N MET A 282 2.85 25.45 9.44
CA MET A 282 2.78 24.05 9.07
C MET A 282 3.02 23.15 10.26
N VAL A 283 4.00 23.47 11.12
CA VAL A 283 4.28 22.75 12.37
C VAL A 283 3.04 22.75 13.28
N GLU A 284 2.46 23.91 13.54
CA GLU A 284 1.26 24.06 14.37
C GLU A 284 0.06 23.32 13.76
N GLY A 285 -0.11 23.43 12.44
CA GLY A 285 -1.16 22.73 11.70
C GLY A 285 -1.03 21.21 11.75
N THR A 286 0.19 20.68 11.60
CA THR A 286 0.48 19.25 11.74
C THR A 286 0.18 18.75 13.14
N ILE A 287 0.60 19.49 14.19
CA ILE A 287 0.27 19.16 15.59
C ILE A 287 -1.25 19.15 15.81
N SER A 288 -1.98 20.14 15.25
CA SER A 288 -3.43 20.21 15.35
C SER A 288 -4.11 18.99 14.70
N ASN A 289 -3.65 18.59 13.51
CA ASN A 289 -4.19 17.44 12.79
C ASN A 289 -3.91 16.11 13.50
N LEU A 290 -2.71 15.94 14.07
CA LEU A 290 -2.36 14.77 14.88
C LEU A 290 -3.22 14.69 16.14
N LYS A 291 -3.39 15.82 16.84
CA LYS A 291 -4.26 15.91 18.02
C LYS A 291 -5.71 15.56 17.71
N TRP A 292 -6.23 16.00 16.57
CA TRP A 292 -7.57 15.67 16.11
C TRP A 292 -7.78 14.15 15.99
N LEU A 293 -6.75 13.40 15.55
CA LEU A 293 -6.77 11.93 15.48
C LEU A 293 -6.35 11.23 16.78
N GLY A 294 -6.12 11.96 17.87
CA GLY A 294 -5.62 11.38 19.10
C GLY A 294 -4.20 10.80 19.00
N LYS A 295 -3.43 11.22 18.00
CA LYS A 295 -2.06 10.77 17.75
C LYS A 295 -1.04 11.83 18.14
N LYS A 296 0.22 11.43 18.32
CA LYS A 296 1.33 12.32 18.65
C LYS A 296 2.56 11.94 17.84
N ALA A 297 3.32 12.94 17.42
CA ALA A 297 4.63 12.81 16.82
C ALA A 297 5.53 13.93 17.35
N THR A 298 6.85 13.81 17.15
CA THR A 298 7.77 14.93 17.34
C THR A 298 7.70 15.81 16.09
N VAL A 299 7.29 17.07 16.26
CA VAL A 299 7.13 18.02 15.15
C VAL A 299 7.84 19.31 15.50
N GLU A 300 8.86 19.68 14.72
CA GLU A 300 9.76 20.79 15.04
C GLU A 300 9.80 21.79 13.87
N LYS A 301 10.05 23.06 14.21
CA LYS A 301 10.38 24.06 13.19
C LYS A 301 11.85 23.97 12.88
N TYR A 302 12.20 23.45 11.70
CA TYR A 302 13.60 23.26 11.33
C TYR A 302 13.82 23.29 9.81
N ASP A 303 15.04 23.61 9.39
CA ASP A 303 15.43 23.60 7.97
C ASP A 303 15.82 22.19 7.54
N ALA A 304 15.20 21.71 6.46
CA ALA A 304 15.44 20.38 5.89
C ALA A 304 16.89 20.16 5.47
N SER A 305 17.62 21.24 5.13
CA SER A 305 19.03 21.17 4.72
C SER A 305 20.02 20.93 5.88
N GLU A 306 19.54 20.93 7.12
CA GLU A 306 20.34 20.78 8.34
C GLU A 306 19.74 19.76 9.35
N ILE A 307 18.85 18.88 8.89
CA ILE A 307 18.08 17.97 9.78
C ILE A 307 18.94 16.97 10.55
N PHE A 308 20.16 16.71 10.16
CA PHE A 308 21.10 15.92 10.96
C PHE A 308 21.41 16.59 12.31
N ASN A 309 21.51 17.91 12.37
CA ASN A 309 21.71 18.63 13.61
C ASN A 309 20.53 18.50 14.58
N LEU A 310 19.32 18.28 14.02
CA LEU A 310 18.10 18.09 14.83
C LEU A 310 17.95 16.65 15.32
N TRP A 311 18.14 15.67 14.44
CA TRP A 311 17.80 14.28 14.72
C TRP A 311 19.01 13.41 15.09
N GLY A 312 20.24 13.80 14.69
CA GLY A 312 21.44 12.99 14.87
C GLY A 312 21.42 11.66 14.10
N GLU A 313 22.29 10.74 14.46
CA GLU A 313 22.29 9.38 13.90
C GLU A 313 21.10 8.57 14.42
N ARG A 314 20.36 7.92 13.50
CA ARG A 314 19.17 7.11 13.83
C ARG A 314 19.04 5.91 12.90
N GLU A 315 19.62 4.81 13.29
CA GLU A 315 19.51 3.53 12.59
C GLU A 315 18.06 3.02 12.59
N GLY A 316 17.60 2.52 11.44
CA GLY A 316 16.23 2.04 11.23
C GLY A 316 15.27 3.14 10.77
N SER A 317 15.80 4.28 10.35
CA SER A 317 14.99 5.37 9.79
C SER A 317 14.73 5.21 8.30
N CYS A 318 13.57 5.67 7.86
CA CYS A 318 13.26 5.96 6.46
C CYS A 318 12.89 7.43 6.30
N PHE A 319 13.22 8.00 5.16
CA PHE A 319 12.95 9.40 4.83
C PHE A 319 11.78 9.44 3.87
N VAL A 320 10.63 9.91 4.34
CA VAL A 320 9.39 9.93 3.54
C VAL A 320 8.89 11.36 3.49
N PHE A 321 8.86 11.97 2.30
CA PHE A 321 8.50 13.37 2.19
C PHE A 321 8.02 13.77 0.80
N ASP A 322 7.25 14.86 0.74
CA ASP A 322 6.82 15.57 -0.47
C ASP A 322 7.45 16.97 -0.44
N PRO A 323 8.60 17.20 -1.11
CA PRO A 323 9.31 18.46 -0.99
C PRO A 323 8.52 19.61 -1.60
N PRO A 324 8.67 20.85 -1.11
CA PRO A 324 7.96 21.99 -1.62
C PRO A 324 8.33 22.27 -3.07
N TYR A 325 7.33 22.60 -3.91
CA TYR A 325 7.51 22.97 -5.30
C TYR A 325 6.49 24.02 -5.75
N GLY A 326 6.84 24.80 -6.76
CA GLY A 326 5.97 25.81 -7.37
C GLY A 326 6.10 27.22 -6.77
N ARG A 327 5.55 28.21 -7.50
CA ARG A 327 5.69 29.64 -7.20
C ARG A 327 5.04 30.09 -5.89
N SER A 328 4.14 29.29 -5.32
CA SER A 328 3.37 29.63 -4.12
C SER A 328 3.98 29.15 -2.81
N SER A 329 4.96 28.24 -2.86
CA SER A 329 5.47 27.59 -1.67
C SER A 329 6.84 28.08 -1.22
N TRP A 330 7.63 28.74 -2.11
CA TRP A 330 8.96 29.26 -1.72
C TRP A 330 9.37 30.50 -2.50
N ARG A 331 9.94 31.47 -1.78
CA ARG A 331 10.56 32.67 -2.33
C ARG A 331 12.04 32.48 -2.70
N SER A 332 12.59 31.28 -2.65
CA SER A 332 13.98 30.99 -3.04
C SER A 332 14.01 30.19 -4.33
N ASP A 333 14.88 30.63 -5.25
CA ASP A 333 15.16 29.97 -6.55
C ASP A 333 15.89 28.61 -6.39
N ASP A 334 16.08 28.10 -5.16
CA ASP A 334 16.91 26.93 -4.86
C ASP A 334 16.17 25.78 -4.16
N SER A 335 14.96 25.45 -4.59
CA SER A 335 14.25 24.26 -4.07
C SER A 335 15.00 22.95 -4.36
N MET A 336 15.77 22.92 -5.43
CA MET A 336 16.62 21.80 -5.82
C MET A 336 17.83 21.65 -4.88
N GLY A 337 18.49 22.75 -4.53
CA GLY A 337 19.61 22.72 -3.59
C GLY A 337 19.18 22.21 -2.21
N VAL A 338 18.01 22.64 -1.73
CA VAL A 338 17.43 22.14 -0.48
C VAL A 338 17.13 20.63 -0.57
N PHE A 339 16.51 20.16 -1.66
CA PHE A 339 16.25 18.72 -1.86
C PHE A 339 17.54 17.89 -1.82
N LEU A 340 18.57 18.30 -2.59
CA LEU A 340 19.86 17.58 -2.61
C LEU A 340 20.60 17.66 -1.26
N SER A 341 20.49 18.78 -0.54
CA SER A 341 21.03 18.90 0.82
C SER A 341 20.31 17.97 1.78
N THR A 342 18.97 17.88 1.70
CA THR A 342 18.17 16.93 2.47
C THR A 342 18.61 15.49 2.23
N LEU A 343 18.90 15.10 0.98
CA LEU A 343 19.42 13.77 0.66
C LEU A 343 20.80 13.50 1.29
N ARG A 344 21.68 14.52 1.37
CA ARG A 344 22.98 14.40 2.07
C ARG A 344 22.79 14.22 3.57
N GLU A 345 21.88 15.00 4.16
CA GLU A 345 21.55 14.89 5.59
C GLU A 345 20.95 13.52 5.92
N ALA A 346 20.05 13.01 5.07
CA ALA A 346 19.49 11.68 5.22
C ALA A 346 20.56 10.58 5.28
N ARG A 347 21.59 10.67 4.44
CA ARG A 347 22.75 9.73 4.48
C ARG A 347 23.56 9.82 5.77
N LYS A 348 23.64 10.99 6.40
CA LYS A 348 24.32 11.16 7.69
C LYS A 348 23.48 10.56 8.83
N ILE A 349 22.16 10.75 8.80
CA ILE A 349 21.24 10.26 9.85
C ILE A 349 21.18 8.73 9.84
N ASP A 350 21.00 8.14 8.67
CA ASP A 350 20.97 6.68 8.51
C ASP A 350 21.58 6.25 7.16
N PRO A 351 22.84 5.83 7.14
CA PRO A 351 23.49 5.36 5.92
C PRO A 351 22.77 4.16 5.24
N GLY A 352 22.01 3.36 6.00
CA GLY A 352 21.19 2.27 5.47
C GLY A 352 19.74 2.64 5.19
N GLY A 353 19.35 3.90 5.44
CA GLY A 353 18.00 4.40 5.25
C GLY A 353 17.53 4.37 3.79
N VAL A 354 16.23 4.49 3.60
CA VAL A 354 15.59 4.57 2.27
C VAL A 354 14.87 5.91 2.17
N VAL A 355 14.91 6.53 1.01
CA VAL A 355 14.12 7.72 0.69
C VAL A 355 12.95 7.32 -0.18
N SER A 356 11.74 7.72 0.19
CA SER A 356 10.52 7.61 -0.61
C SER A 356 9.88 8.99 -0.73
N THR A 357 9.77 9.52 -1.95
CA THR A 357 9.37 10.91 -2.17
C THR A 357 8.50 11.08 -3.41
N MET A 358 7.84 12.23 -3.51
CA MET A 358 7.12 12.65 -4.71
C MET A 358 7.77 13.89 -5.30
N LEU A 359 8.14 13.82 -6.57
CA LEU A 359 8.81 14.93 -7.27
C LEU A 359 7.88 15.51 -8.35
N PRO A 360 7.73 16.83 -8.46
CA PRO A 360 6.93 17.44 -9.51
C PRO A 360 7.64 17.36 -10.86
N ALA A 361 6.85 17.05 -11.89
CA ALA A 361 7.30 17.00 -13.27
C ALA A 361 6.22 17.51 -14.22
N GLY A 362 6.62 17.86 -15.43
CA GLY A 362 5.69 18.22 -16.50
C GLY A 362 4.94 17.01 -17.05
N PRO A 363 3.87 17.26 -17.84
CA PRO A 363 3.07 16.18 -18.44
C PRO A 363 3.86 15.26 -19.38
N GLU A 364 4.97 15.71 -19.89
CA GLU A 364 5.90 14.92 -20.72
C GLU A 364 6.54 13.75 -19.98
N ALA A 365 6.58 13.79 -18.65
CA ALA A 365 7.19 12.74 -17.82
C ALA A 365 6.37 11.45 -17.72
N LEU A 366 5.23 11.33 -18.39
CA LEU A 366 4.30 10.19 -18.25
C LEU A 366 4.79 8.87 -18.85
N THR A 367 5.83 8.88 -19.67
CA THR A 367 6.40 7.64 -20.23
C THR A 367 7.84 7.46 -19.79
N LYS A 368 8.31 6.20 -19.67
CA LYS A 368 9.70 5.93 -19.30
C LYS A 368 10.69 6.48 -20.34
N ALA A 369 10.34 6.39 -21.62
CA ALA A 369 11.15 6.96 -22.68
C ALA A 369 11.25 8.49 -22.59
N SER A 370 10.15 9.16 -22.20
CA SER A 370 10.14 10.60 -22.02
C SER A 370 10.73 11.05 -20.69
N LEU A 371 10.75 10.18 -19.67
CA LEU A 371 11.29 10.53 -18.34
C LEU A 371 12.77 10.92 -18.41
N ASN A 372 13.56 10.24 -19.24
CA ASN A 372 14.99 10.57 -19.43
C ASN A 372 15.22 12.00 -19.97
N HIS A 373 14.22 12.57 -20.63
CA HIS A 373 14.24 13.93 -21.18
C HIS A 373 13.32 14.89 -20.41
N ALA A 374 12.66 14.40 -19.38
CA ALA A 374 11.71 15.21 -18.60
C ALA A 374 12.44 16.25 -17.75
N VAL A 375 11.71 17.34 -17.51
CA VAL A 375 12.10 18.33 -16.52
C VAL A 375 11.44 17.97 -15.19
N VAL A 376 12.28 17.69 -14.20
CA VAL A 376 11.86 17.35 -12.83
C VAL A 376 12.38 18.42 -11.89
N MET A 377 11.51 19.02 -11.09
CA MET A 377 11.87 20.13 -10.20
C MET A 377 12.59 21.29 -10.93
N GLY A 378 12.26 21.51 -12.21
CA GLY A 378 12.85 22.60 -13.03
C GLY A 378 14.19 22.28 -13.68
N ARG A 379 14.72 21.05 -13.57
CA ARG A 379 16.00 20.62 -14.19
C ARG A 379 15.83 19.34 -15.02
N PRO A 380 16.69 19.11 -16.03
CA PRO A 380 16.71 17.86 -16.75
C PRO A 380 16.91 16.68 -15.80
N TRP A 381 16.10 15.63 -15.96
CA TRP A 381 16.17 14.45 -15.10
C TRP A 381 17.56 13.78 -15.10
N SER A 382 18.24 13.74 -16.24
CA SER A 382 19.58 13.14 -16.37
C SER A 382 20.64 13.82 -15.49
N GLU A 383 20.54 15.15 -15.33
CA GLU A 383 21.44 15.89 -14.43
C GLU A 383 21.11 15.57 -12.96
N LEU A 384 19.83 15.57 -12.61
CA LEU A 384 19.39 15.29 -11.25
C LEU A 384 19.77 13.87 -10.81
N VAL A 385 19.64 12.88 -11.68
CA VAL A 385 20.09 11.51 -11.42
C VAL A 385 21.56 11.46 -11.05
N SER A 386 22.43 12.10 -11.85
CA SER A 386 23.87 12.10 -11.61
C SER A 386 24.22 12.74 -10.25
N GLU A 387 23.51 13.78 -9.84
CA GLU A 387 23.72 14.41 -8.53
C GLU A 387 23.22 13.51 -7.39
N ILE A 388 22.05 12.86 -7.52
CA ILE A 388 21.52 11.91 -6.56
C ILE A 388 22.49 10.74 -6.36
N GLU A 389 23.02 10.19 -7.44
CA GLU A 389 24.00 9.10 -7.41
C GLU A 389 25.33 9.55 -6.77
N SER A 390 25.78 10.77 -7.04
CA SER A 390 27.00 11.32 -6.42
C SER A 390 26.90 11.49 -4.89
N ILE A 391 25.68 11.64 -4.36
CA ILE A 391 25.40 11.71 -2.91
C ILE A 391 25.45 10.30 -2.27
N GLY A 392 25.43 9.23 -3.07
CA GLY A 392 25.43 7.84 -2.60
C GLY A 392 24.03 7.23 -2.55
N TRP A 393 23.11 7.70 -3.38
CA TRP A 393 21.81 7.09 -3.60
C TRP A 393 21.73 6.44 -4.98
N ARG A 394 21.11 5.26 -5.06
CA ARG A 394 20.70 4.66 -6.33
C ARG A 394 19.19 4.71 -6.48
N ILE A 395 18.73 4.92 -7.67
CA ILE A 395 17.30 4.93 -7.97
C ILE A 395 16.80 3.49 -7.99
N HIS A 396 15.85 3.19 -7.09
CA HIS A 396 15.19 1.89 -7.01
C HIS A 396 13.88 1.89 -7.80
N LEU A 397 13.09 2.95 -7.69
CA LEU A 397 11.77 3.07 -8.30
C LEU A 397 11.53 4.49 -8.79
N LEU A 398 10.95 4.59 -9.98
CA LEU A 398 10.42 5.83 -10.54
C LEU A 398 9.08 5.53 -11.19
N CYS A 399 8.02 6.13 -10.69
CA CYS A 399 6.69 5.98 -11.25
C CYS A 399 6.01 7.32 -11.44
N PRO A 400 5.84 7.79 -12.68
CA PRO A 400 5.06 8.99 -12.94
C PRO A 400 3.57 8.73 -12.73
N VAL A 401 2.94 9.60 -11.94
CA VAL A 401 1.51 9.58 -11.65
C VAL A 401 0.90 10.90 -12.10
N ARG A 402 -0.12 10.84 -12.94
CA ARG A 402 -0.84 12.04 -13.38
C ARG A 402 -1.69 12.59 -12.23
N VAL A 403 -1.51 13.88 -11.91
CA VAL A 403 -2.34 14.60 -10.95
C VAL A 403 -3.45 15.35 -11.68
N HIS A 404 -3.09 16.14 -12.72
CA HIS A 404 -4.03 16.80 -13.62
C HIS A 404 -3.36 17.07 -14.98
N ARG A 405 -4.01 17.81 -15.88
CA ARG A 405 -3.53 17.99 -17.27
C ARG A 405 -2.13 18.59 -17.39
N SER A 406 -1.71 19.41 -16.43
CA SER A 406 -0.43 20.14 -16.47
C SER A 406 0.56 19.72 -15.36
N LEU A 407 0.24 18.70 -14.55
CA LEU A 407 1.09 18.26 -13.47
C LEU A 407 1.14 16.74 -13.41
N VAL A 408 2.35 16.24 -13.44
CA VAL A 408 2.72 14.86 -13.11
C VAL A 408 3.53 14.88 -11.82
N ARG A 409 3.34 13.90 -10.97
CA ARG A 409 4.23 13.64 -9.85
C ARG A 409 4.94 12.33 -10.08
N ILE A 410 6.23 12.31 -9.83
CA ILE A 410 7.04 11.09 -9.89
C ILE A 410 7.16 10.55 -8.47
N ILE A 411 6.58 9.39 -8.21
CA ILE A 411 6.91 8.62 -7.01
C ILE A 411 8.29 8.04 -7.23
N ALA A 412 9.23 8.42 -6.38
CA ALA A 412 10.62 8.01 -6.45
C ALA A 412 11.05 7.33 -5.15
N VAL A 413 11.75 6.21 -5.28
CA VAL A 413 12.37 5.52 -4.14
C VAL A 413 13.86 5.41 -4.41
N PHE A 414 14.65 5.84 -3.43
CA PHE A 414 16.10 5.78 -3.50
C PHE A 414 16.62 4.87 -2.39
N HIS A 415 17.44 3.90 -2.77
CA HIS A 415 18.18 3.06 -1.85
C HIS A 415 19.61 3.57 -1.71
N PRO A 416 20.28 3.31 -0.58
CA PRO A 416 21.69 3.60 -0.48
C PRO A 416 22.48 2.86 -1.58
N SER A 417 23.48 3.54 -2.17
CA SER A 417 24.53 2.88 -2.95
C SER A 417 25.47 2.16 -2.00
N ASP A 418 25.95 1.01 -2.42
CA ASP A 418 26.93 0.20 -1.68
C ASP A 418 28.26 0.92 -1.52
#